data_1e78b92d95f8dc2814f6e2227d91a989
#
_entry.id   1e78b92d95f8dc2814f6e2227d91a989
#
_cell.length_a   1.000
_cell.length_b   1.000
_cell.length_c   1.000
_cell.angle_alpha   90.00
_cell.angle_beta   90.00
_cell.angle_gamma   90.00
#
_symmetry.space_group_name_H-M   'P 1'
#
loop_
_entity.id
_entity.type
_entity.pdbx_description
1 polymer ?
#
loop_
_entity_poly.entity_id
_entity_poly.type
_entity_poly.pdbx_seq_one_letter_code
_entity_poly.pdbx_strand_id
1 'polypeptide(L)'
;MILIPVQSDEKSIAKGFRKADMFVFIDPETGIMVQENHFKADKSDLFFTNFEKYNVDTLYIKGLGYKTYLKLKLLGIKVSLIPADVTYYTHIDPNELILITEDNAQAYCTMGHHNIKEAM
;
A
#
# COMPACT_ATOMS: atom_id res chain seq x y z
N MET A 1 6.55 8.22 -8.71
CA MET A 1 6.73 8.41 -7.26
C MET A 1 6.21 7.18 -6.50
N ILE A 2 6.98 6.73 -5.54
CA ILE A 2 6.66 5.54 -4.73
C ILE A 2 6.05 6.00 -3.41
N LEU A 3 4.99 5.33 -2.96
CA LEU A 3 4.40 5.56 -1.65
C LEU A 3 4.56 4.31 -0.78
N ILE A 4 4.97 4.52 0.48
CA ILE A 4 5.08 3.46 1.47
C ILE A 4 4.30 3.88 2.71
N PRO A 5 3.24 3.14 3.10
CA PRO A 5 2.50 3.48 4.32
C PRO A 5 3.33 3.12 5.55
N VAL A 6 3.40 4.06 6.49
CA VAL A 6 4.15 3.85 7.74
C VAL A 6 3.32 4.24 8.95
N GLN A 7 3.79 3.85 10.12
CA GLN A 7 3.17 4.18 11.39
C GLN A 7 3.53 5.60 11.82
N SER A 8 3.00 6.02 12.97
CA SER A 8 3.21 7.37 13.49
C SER A 8 4.67 7.68 13.84
N ASP A 9 5.51 6.65 13.99
CA ASP A 9 6.95 6.85 14.22
C ASP A 9 7.70 7.28 12.95
N GLU A 10 7.02 7.35 11.82
CA GLU A 10 7.57 7.74 10.52
C GLU A 10 8.64 6.80 9.97
N LYS A 11 8.77 5.61 10.52
CA LYS A 11 9.80 4.62 10.16
C LYS A 11 9.25 3.23 9.93
N SER A 12 8.40 2.77 10.85
CA SER A 12 7.87 1.40 10.81
C SER A 12 6.80 1.28 9.75
N ILE A 13 6.93 0.27 8.89
CA ILE A 13 5.96 0.03 7.83
C ILE A 13 4.61 -0.34 8.45
N ALA A 14 3.54 0.30 7.98
CA ALA A 14 2.19 -0.01 8.44
C ALA A 14 1.71 -1.34 7.86
N LYS A 15 0.87 -2.05 8.62
CA LYS A 15 0.31 -3.32 8.16
C LYS A 15 -0.66 -3.15 7.01
N GLY A 16 -1.39 -2.03 6.99
CA GLY A 16 -2.36 -1.74 5.95
C GLY A 16 -2.06 -0.43 5.26
N PHE A 17 -2.73 -0.20 4.15
CA PHE A 17 -2.49 0.98 3.33
C PHE A 17 -3.39 2.15 3.71
N ARG A 18 -4.69 1.95 3.60
CA ARG A 18 -5.66 3.06 3.65
C ARG A 18 -5.74 3.73 5.03
N LYS A 19 -5.53 2.95 6.07
CA LYS A 19 -5.63 3.40 7.47
C LYS A 19 -4.27 3.70 8.11
N ALA A 20 -3.21 3.74 7.32
CA ALA A 20 -1.89 4.07 7.83
C ALA A 20 -1.86 5.49 8.42
N ASP A 21 -1.05 5.70 9.44
CA ASP A 21 -0.93 7.01 10.07
C ASP A 21 -0.21 8.02 9.19
N MET A 22 0.85 7.58 8.51
CA MET A 22 1.70 8.43 7.70
C MET A 22 2.00 7.77 6.37
N PHE A 23 2.39 8.57 5.39
CA PHE A 23 2.88 8.10 4.09
C PHE A 23 4.29 8.60 3.83
N VAL A 24 5.16 7.70 3.41
CA VAL A 24 6.49 8.06 2.89
C VAL A 24 6.40 8.12 1.37
N PHE A 25 6.80 9.23 0.80
CA PHE A 25 6.85 9.42 -0.65
C PHE A 25 8.30 9.44 -1.09
N ILE A 26 8.63 8.61 -2.06
CA ILE A 26 9.97 8.56 -2.63
C ILE A 26 9.91 9.00 -4.08
N ASP A 27 10.54 10.13 -4.37
CA ASP A 27 10.60 10.69 -5.71
C ASP A 27 12.05 10.66 -6.18
N PRO A 28 12.33 10.12 -7.38
CA PRO A 28 13.71 10.05 -7.89
C PRO A 28 14.38 11.42 -8.01
N GLU A 29 13.61 12.47 -8.19
CA GLU A 29 14.16 13.82 -8.39
C GLU A 29 14.26 14.62 -7.10
N THR A 30 13.25 14.54 -6.24
CA THR A 30 13.17 15.40 -5.05
C THR A 30 13.53 14.70 -3.76
N GLY A 31 13.66 13.37 -3.77
CA GLY A 31 14.06 12.60 -2.60
C GLY A 31 12.88 12.07 -1.80
N ILE A 32 13.06 12.02 -0.49
CA ILE A 32 12.09 11.40 0.43
C ILE A 32 11.33 12.47 1.19
N MET A 33 10.01 12.30 1.26
CA MET A 33 9.13 13.18 2.02
C MET A 33 8.18 12.33 2.86
N VAL A 34 7.92 12.75 4.09
CA VAL A 34 6.98 12.06 4.98
C VAL A 34 5.81 13.00 5.25
N GLN A 35 4.59 12.51 5.07
CA GLN A 35 3.38 13.28 5.30
C GLN A 35 2.36 12.48 6.10
N GLU A 36 1.55 13.18 6.87
CA GLU A 36 0.41 12.58 7.54
C GLU A 36 -0.62 12.12 6.50
N ASN A 37 -1.27 10.99 6.78
CA ASN A 37 -2.38 10.52 5.96
C ASN A 37 -3.65 11.29 6.33
N HIS A 38 -3.90 12.37 5.61
CA HIS A 38 -5.06 13.22 5.87
C HIS A 38 -6.40 12.57 5.52
N PHE A 39 -6.38 11.43 4.84
CA PHE A 39 -7.58 10.76 4.37
C PHE A 39 -7.86 9.46 5.11
N LYS A 40 -7.19 9.24 6.24
CA LYS A 40 -7.29 8.01 7.03
C LYS A 40 -8.73 7.69 7.44
N ALA A 41 -9.52 8.70 7.77
CA ALA A 41 -10.90 8.53 8.22
C ALA A 41 -11.92 8.49 7.08
N ASP A 42 -11.50 8.72 5.84
CA ASP A 42 -12.41 8.77 4.70
C ASP A 42 -12.97 7.39 4.37
N LYS A 43 -14.19 7.38 3.87
CA LYS A 43 -14.75 6.16 3.29
C LYS A 43 -13.98 5.80 2.04
N SER A 44 -14.03 4.52 1.67
CA SER A 44 -13.24 3.98 0.58
C SER A 44 -13.26 4.81 -0.70
N ASP A 45 -14.44 5.17 -1.18
CA ASP A 45 -14.55 5.90 -2.45
C ASP A 45 -13.96 7.29 -2.36
N LEU A 46 -14.23 8.00 -1.27
CA LEU A 46 -13.67 9.34 -1.05
C LEU A 46 -12.16 9.28 -0.87
N PHE A 47 -11.68 8.27 -0.16
CA PHE A 47 -10.24 8.08 0.00
C PHE A 47 -9.55 7.98 -1.36
N PHE A 48 -10.04 7.14 -2.26
CA PHE A 48 -9.40 6.95 -3.56
C PHE A 48 -9.50 8.19 -4.45
N THR A 49 -10.61 8.92 -4.36
CA THR A 49 -10.75 10.20 -5.07
C THR A 49 -9.67 11.19 -4.63
N ASN A 50 -9.45 11.30 -3.33
CA ASN A 50 -8.44 12.19 -2.78
C ASN A 50 -7.02 11.69 -3.03
N PHE A 51 -6.85 10.38 -3.00
CA PHE A 51 -5.54 9.75 -3.20
C PHE A 51 -4.95 10.05 -4.58
N GLU A 52 -5.78 10.20 -5.59
CA GLU A 52 -5.32 10.53 -6.94
C GLU A 52 -4.49 11.82 -6.98
N LYS A 53 -4.69 12.72 -6.05
CA LYS A 53 -3.98 14.00 -5.98
C LYS A 53 -2.50 13.84 -5.66
N TYR A 54 -2.09 12.69 -5.15
CA TYR A 54 -0.70 12.46 -4.79
C TYR A 54 0.20 12.10 -5.97
N ASN A 55 -0.36 11.77 -7.14
CA ASN A 55 0.41 11.38 -8.33
C ASN A 55 1.36 10.19 -8.09
N VAL A 56 0.92 9.23 -7.29
CA VAL A 56 1.68 8.02 -7.01
C VAL A 56 1.51 7.04 -8.16
N ASP A 57 2.57 6.40 -8.59
CA ASP A 57 2.51 5.35 -9.61
C ASP A 57 2.88 3.97 -9.06
N THR A 58 3.51 3.92 -7.90
CA THR A 58 3.97 2.66 -7.30
C THR A 58 3.71 2.68 -5.80
N LEU A 59 3.24 1.55 -5.29
CA LEU A 59 2.92 1.38 -3.88
C LEU A 59 3.66 0.16 -3.33
N TYR A 60 4.44 0.35 -2.26
CA TYR A 60 5.08 -0.75 -1.53
C TYR A 60 4.36 -0.93 -0.22
N ILE A 61 3.77 -2.10 0.01
CA ILE A 61 2.93 -2.37 1.19
C ILE A 61 3.15 -3.78 1.72
N LYS A 62 2.77 -4.01 2.98
CA LYS A 62 2.82 -5.34 3.59
C LYS A 62 1.55 -6.14 3.39
N GLY A 63 0.41 -5.48 3.31
CA GLY A 63 -0.86 -6.16 3.16
C GLY A 63 -1.88 -5.31 2.43
N LEU A 64 -2.82 -5.97 1.79
CA LEU A 64 -3.78 -5.31 0.91
C LEU A 64 -5.03 -6.15 0.77
N GLY A 65 -6.19 -5.50 0.85
CA GLY A 65 -7.45 -6.14 0.48
C GLY A 65 -7.58 -6.24 -1.03
N TYR A 66 -8.24 -7.30 -1.49
CA TYR A 66 -8.40 -7.52 -2.92
C TYR A 66 -9.18 -6.38 -3.61
N LYS A 67 -10.23 -5.88 -2.95
CA LYS A 67 -11.00 -4.75 -3.50
C LYS A 67 -10.16 -3.49 -3.64
N THR A 68 -9.29 -3.24 -2.67
CA THR A 68 -8.35 -2.12 -2.73
C THR A 68 -7.38 -2.29 -3.90
N TYR A 69 -6.88 -3.50 -4.10
CA TYR A 69 -6.02 -3.80 -5.23
C TYR A 69 -6.71 -3.47 -6.56
N LEU A 70 -7.96 -3.88 -6.72
CA LEU A 70 -8.69 -3.61 -7.96
C LEU A 70 -8.84 -2.11 -8.22
N LYS A 71 -9.10 -1.32 -7.17
CA LYS A 71 -9.20 0.13 -7.30
C LYS A 71 -7.88 0.78 -7.68
N LEU A 72 -6.80 0.33 -7.06
CA LEU A 72 -5.46 0.83 -7.39
C LEU A 72 -5.07 0.48 -8.83
N LYS A 73 -5.43 -0.70 -9.27
CA LYS A 73 -5.18 -1.12 -10.64
C LYS A 73 -5.90 -0.22 -11.65
N LEU A 74 -7.14 0.14 -11.36
CA LEU A 74 -7.90 1.07 -12.22
C LEU A 74 -7.24 2.45 -12.29
N LEU A 75 -6.53 2.85 -11.25
CA LEU A 75 -5.79 4.11 -11.22
C LEU A 75 -4.41 4.01 -11.88
N GLY A 76 -4.05 2.82 -12.36
CA GLY A 76 -2.75 2.61 -12.99
C GLY A 76 -1.59 2.49 -12.01
N ILE A 77 -1.86 2.20 -10.76
CA ILE A 77 -0.84 2.11 -9.71
C ILE A 77 -0.33 0.67 -9.61
N LYS A 78 0.99 0.52 -9.66
CA LYS A 78 1.65 -0.77 -9.45
C LYS A 78 1.77 -1.02 -7.96
N VAL A 79 1.48 -2.24 -7.53
CA VAL A 79 1.52 -2.63 -6.12
C VAL A 79 2.54 -3.74 -5.94
N SER A 80 3.46 -3.57 -5.00
CA SER A 80 4.43 -4.59 -4.64
C SER A 80 4.35 -4.88 -3.15
N LEU A 81 4.44 -6.16 -2.79
CA LEU A 81 4.41 -6.59 -1.40
C LEU A 81 5.80 -6.58 -0.80
N ILE A 82 5.89 -6.03 0.40
CA ILE A 82 7.11 -6.03 1.22
C ILE A 82 7.13 -7.32 2.03
N PRO A 83 8.27 -8.03 2.11
CA PRO A 83 8.37 -9.21 2.97
C PRO A 83 7.96 -8.91 4.42
N ALA A 84 7.29 -9.87 5.07
CA ALA A 84 6.72 -9.68 6.40
C ALA A 84 7.78 -9.37 7.48
N ASP A 85 9.01 -9.80 7.30
CA ASP A 85 10.09 -9.60 8.26
C ASP A 85 10.75 -8.23 8.17
N VAL A 86 10.42 -7.42 7.17
CA VAL A 86 10.95 -6.06 7.03
C VAL A 86 10.13 -5.13 7.91
N THR A 87 10.76 -4.49 8.88
CA THR A 87 10.07 -3.60 9.83
C THR A 87 10.09 -2.14 9.39
N TYR A 88 11.23 -1.66 8.90
CA TYR A 88 11.43 -0.25 8.56
C TYR A 88 11.51 -0.03 7.07
N TYR A 89 10.92 1.06 6.59
CA TYR A 89 10.90 1.33 5.14
C TYR A 89 12.31 1.50 4.56
N THR A 90 13.27 1.96 5.37
CA THR A 90 14.65 2.14 4.92
C THR A 90 15.37 0.81 4.65
N HIS A 91 14.81 -0.30 5.12
CA HIS A 91 15.39 -1.62 4.94
C HIS A 91 14.75 -2.40 3.78
N ILE A 92 13.88 -1.78 3.02
CA ILE A 92 13.25 -2.43 1.87
C ILE A 92 14.28 -2.65 0.78
N ASP A 93 14.39 -3.89 0.32
CA ASP A 93 15.19 -4.23 -0.85
C ASP A 93 14.22 -4.40 -2.04
N PRO A 94 14.28 -3.52 -3.04
CA PRO A 94 13.37 -3.62 -4.20
C PRO A 94 13.45 -4.96 -4.93
N ASN A 95 14.58 -5.66 -4.84
CA ASN A 95 14.74 -6.96 -5.49
C ASN A 95 13.99 -8.09 -4.78
N GLU A 96 13.57 -7.87 -3.54
CA GLU A 96 12.84 -8.86 -2.75
C GLU A 96 11.33 -8.61 -2.74
N LEU A 97 10.88 -7.56 -3.40
CA LEU A 97 9.45 -7.24 -3.47
C LEU A 97 8.73 -8.17 -4.43
N ILE A 98 7.47 -8.48 -4.10
CA ILE A 98 6.61 -9.29 -4.96
C ILE A 98 5.62 -8.36 -5.66
N LEU A 99 5.75 -8.23 -6.97
CA LEU A 99 4.80 -7.44 -7.75
C LEU A 99 3.45 -8.15 -7.79
N ILE A 100 2.40 -7.46 -7.40
CA ILE A 100 1.04 -8.01 -7.46
C ILE A 100 0.50 -7.84 -8.88
N THR A 101 0.04 -8.94 -9.46
CA THR A 101 -0.56 -8.99 -10.79
C THR A 101 -1.92 -9.66 -10.70
N GLU A 102 -2.66 -9.68 -11.80
CA GLU A 102 -3.93 -10.39 -11.84
C GLU A 102 -3.77 -11.87 -11.52
N ASP A 103 -2.63 -12.45 -11.91
CA ASP A 103 -2.39 -13.87 -11.73
C ASP A 103 -2.16 -14.25 -10.27
N ASN A 104 -1.57 -13.38 -9.46
CA ASN A 104 -1.23 -13.69 -8.07
C ASN A 104 -2.03 -12.92 -7.02
N ALA A 105 -2.84 -11.95 -7.44
CA ALA A 105 -3.56 -11.08 -6.51
C ALA A 105 -4.43 -11.87 -5.51
N GLN A 106 -5.12 -12.90 -5.96
CA GLN A 106 -5.98 -13.69 -5.09
C GLN A 106 -5.19 -14.48 -4.05
N ALA A 107 -3.94 -14.84 -4.36
CA ALA A 107 -3.08 -15.54 -3.42
C ALA A 107 -2.53 -14.62 -2.33
N TYR A 108 -2.26 -13.37 -2.66
CA TYR A 108 -1.58 -12.44 -1.75
C TYR A 108 -2.49 -11.41 -1.10
N CYS A 109 -3.65 -11.11 -1.69
CA CYS A 109 -4.57 -10.11 -1.15
C CYS A 109 -5.58 -10.75 -0.21
N THR A 110 -6.01 -10.00 0.80
CA THR A 110 -7.06 -10.41 1.71
C THR A 110 -8.41 -10.37 0.99
N MET A 111 -9.16 -11.48 1.03
CA MET A 111 -10.44 -11.60 0.36
C MET A 111 -11.64 -11.22 1.23
N GLY A 112 -11.38 -10.71 2.43
CA GLY A 112 -12.45 -10.32 3.35
C GLY A 112 -13.09 -11.53 4.03
N HIS A 113 -14.34 -11.38 4.43
CA HIS A 113 -15.04 -12.40 5.21
C HIS A 113 -15.25 -13.71 4.44
N HIS A 114 -15.41 -13.63 3.15
CA HIS A 114 -15.64 -14.82 2.33
C HIS A 114 -14.47 -15.77 2.41
N ASN A 115 -13.29 -15.23 2.41
CA ASN A 115 -12.08 -16.03 2.47
C ASN A 115 -12.04 -16.88 3.74
N ILE A 116 -12.45 -16.30 4.85
CA ILE A 116 -12.47 -17.01 6.13
C ILE A 116 -13.45 -18.18 6.10
N LYS A 117 -14.62 -17.97 5.54
CA LYS A 117 -15.64 -19.00 5.43
C LYS A 117 -15.22 -20.13 4.51
N GLU A 118 -14.56 -19.80 3.44
CA GLU A 118 -14.12 -20.78 2.46
C GLU A 118 -13.00 -21.65 2.99
N ALA A 119 -12.26 -21.17 3.96
CA ALA A 119 -11.19 -21.92 4.58
C ALA A 119 -11.72 -23.09 5.43
N MET A 120 -12.99 -23.12 5.68
CA MET A 120 -13.62 -24.23 6.40
C MET A 120 -14.00 -25.38 5.42
#